data_891f974942bd9c8e487220cacd190f99
#
_entry.id   891f974942bd9c8e487220cacd190f99
#
_cell.length_a   1.000
_cell.length_b   1.000
_cell.length_c   1.000
_cell.angle_alpha   90.00
_cell.angle_beta   90.00
_cell.angle_gamma   90.00
#
_symmetry.space_group_name_H-M   'P 1'
#
loop_
_entity.id
_entity.type
_entity.pdbx_description
1 polymer ?
#
loop_
_entity_poly.entity_id
_entity_poly.type
_entity_poly.pdbx_seq_one_letter_code
_entity_poly.pdbx_strand_id
1 'polypeptide(L)'
;MLALGRAGIRQAPRHVAAMSSVADVSVNVTFLDFTGTRVTVPGRVGQNLLDLARSHGLDMEGACNGGGGVVERLAKDTYDPWNEDLFGEGPSCCSCHANIASEWLDKIPSPSTKETSLLTEVFESDFRGANSRLGCQIQLTADLDGMIVSVPDGPPTDIP
;
A
#
# COMPACT_ATOMS: atom_id res chain seq x y z
N MET A 1 -42.99 -58.10 9.20
CA MET A 1 -41.74 -57.89 8.44
C MET A 1 -41.40 -56.40 8.47
N LEU A 2 -40.49 -55.99 9.34
CA LEU A 2 -40.03 -54.60 9.42
C LEU A 2 -38.76 -54.46 8.57
N ALA A 3 -38.79 -53.54 7.58
CA ALA A 3 -37.64 -53.19 6.78
C ALA A 3 -36.85 -52.10 7.47
N LEU A 4 -35.61 -52.37 7.89
CA LEU A 4 -34.67 -51.40 8.39
C LEU A 4 -34.04 -50.63 7.23
N GLY A 5 -34.39 -49.34 7.11
CA GLY A 5 -33.76 -48.41 6.17
C GLY A 5 -32.34 -48.07 6.60
N ARG A 6 -31.37 -48.37 5.74
CA ARG A 6 -29.96 -47.94 5.91
C ARG A 6 -29.87 -46.45 5.69
N ALA A 7 -29.55 -45.70 6.75
CA ALA A 7 -29.15 -44.31 6.66
C ALA A 7 -27.74 -44.22 6.02
N GLY A 8 -27.68 -43.68 4.80
CA GLY A 8 -26.40 -43.38 4.13
C GLY A 8 -25.74 -42.19 4.78
N ILE A 9 -24.54 -42.37 5.33
CA ILE A 9 -23.69 -41.32 5.85
C ILE A 9 -23.20 -40.51 4.64
N ARG A 10 -23.71 -39.28 4.48
CA ARG A 10 -23.16 -38.32 3.53
C ARG A 10 -21.83 -37.82 4.06
N GLN A 11 -20.75 -38.23 3.40
CA GLN A 11 -19.44 -37.65 3.65
C GLN A 11 -19.46 -36.19 3.16
N ALA A 12 -19.17 -35.26 4.08
CA ALA A 12 -18.95 -33.85 3.75
C ALA A 12 -17.69 -33.73 2.84
N PRO A 13 -17.72 -32.84 1.85
CA PRO A 13 -16.56 -32.60 1.00
C PRO A 13 -15.40 -32.13 1.86
N ARG A 14 -14.28 -32.85 1.82
CA ARG A 14 -13.03 -32.40 2.40
C ARG A 14 -12.58 -31.18 1.58
N HIS A 15 -12.64 -29.99 2.17
CA HIS A 15 -11.97 -28.81 1.65
C HIS A 15 -10.46 -29.11 1.70
N VAL A 16 -9.87 -29.44 0.58
CA VAL A 16 -8.43 -29.44 0.40
C VAL A 16 -8.06 -27.95 0.36
N ALA A 17 -7.42 -27.47 1.43
CA ALA A 17 -6.81 -26.14 1.39
C ALA A 17 -5.79 -26.14 0.25
N ALA A 18 -6.01 -25.34 -0.77
CA ALA A 18 -5.04 -25.13 -1.82
C ALA A 18 -3.78 -24.54 -1.16
N MET A 19 -2.66 -25.26 -1.25
CA MET A 19 -1.37 -24.72 -0.82
C MET A 19 -0.99 -23.64 -1.83
N SER A 20 -1.08 -22.36 -1.44
CA SER A 20 -0.58 -21.26 -2.26
C SER A 20 0.93 -21.39 -2.43
N SER A 21 1.40 -21.30 -3.65
CA SER A 21 2.84 -21.27 -3.94
C SER A 21 3.42 -19.91 -3.58
N VAL A 22 4.75 -19.81 -3.45
CA VAL A 22 5.44 -18.51 -3.23
C VAL A 22 5.13 -17.55 -4.37
N ALA A 23 4.95 -18.06 -5.60
CA ALA A 23 4.58 -17.27 -6.77
C ALA A 23 3.20 -16.60 -6.63
N ASP A 24 2.24 -17.26 -5.96
CA ASP A 24 0.89 -16.72 -5.76
C ASP A 24 0.84 -15.55 -4.77
N VAL A 25 1.91 -15.35 -3.97
CA VAL A 25 2.00 -14.32 -2.95
C VAL A 25 3.12 -13.30 -3.21
N SER A 26 3.86 -13.47 -4.31
CA SER A 26 4.97 -12.57 -4.70
C SER A 26 4.54 -11.65 -5.83
N VAL A 27 4.94 -10.39 -5.75
CA VAL A 27 4.68 -9.32 -6.72
C VAL A 27 5.97 -8.59 -6.98
N ASN A 28 6.39 -8.45 -8.24
CA ASN A 28 7.58 -7.70 -8.59
C ASN A 28 7.21 -6.25 -8.87
N VAL A 29 7.91 -5.31 -8.23
CA VAL A 29 7.75 -3.88 -8.46
C VAL A 29 9.05 -3.28 -8.94
N THR A 30 8.99 -2.50 -10.01
CA THR A 30 10.15 -1.80 -10.57
C THR A 30 10.10 -0.34 -10.12
N PHE A 31 11.05 0.06 -9.32
CA PHE A 31 11.25 1.45 -8.93
C PHE A 31 12.20 2.14 -9.89
N LEU A 32 11.84 3.34 -10.28
CA LEU A 32 12.64 4.26 -11.08
C LEU A 32 12.95 5.46 -10.22
N ASP A 33 14.20 5.67 -9.86
CA ASP A 33 14.63 6.83 -9.11
C ASP A 33 14.75 8.08 -10.00
N PHE A 34 14.98 9.24 -9.39
CA PHE A 34 15.16 10.52 -10.10
C PHE A 34 16.38 10.54 -11.01
N THR A 35 17.38 9.64 -10.80
CA THR A 35 18.56 9.52 -11.67
C THR A 35 18.29 8.69 -12.92
N GLY A 36 17.14 8.03 -13.00
CA GLY A 36 16.78 7.11 -14.06
C GLY A 36 17.20 5.66 -13.80
N THR A 37 17.76 5.35 -12.62
CA THR A 37 18.12 3.99 -12.24
C THR A 37 16.87 3.16 -11.97
N ARG A 38 16.85 1.94 -12.52
CA ARG A 38 15.73 1.01 -12.34
C ARG A 38 16.12 -0.14 -11.43
N VAL A 39 15.32 -0.36 -10.39
CA VAL A 39 15.52 -1.47 -9.47
C VAL A 39 14.22 -2.25 -9.37
N THR A 40 14.25 -3.54 -9.74
CA THR A 40 13.09 -4.42 -9.57
C THR A 40 13.26 -5.23 -8.30
N VAL A 41 12.27 -5.17 -7.42
CA VAL A 41 12.29 -5.84 -6.12
C VAL A 41 11.04 -6.70 -5.93
N PRO A 42 11.19 -7.89 -5.31
CA PRO A 42 10.06 -8.74 -4.98
C PRO A 42 9.38 -8.26 -3.71
N GLY A 43 8.07 -8.01 -3.79
CA GLY A 43 7.19 -7.72 -2.68
C GLY A 43 6.24 -8.88 -2.38
N ARG A 44 5.44 -8.73 -1.34
CA ARG A 44 4.40 -9.68 -0.95
C ARG A 44 3.03 -9.08 -1.17
N VAL A 45 2.08 -9.88 -1.62
CA VAL A 45 0.67 -9.48 -1.65
C VAL A 45 0.23 -9.05 -0.25
N GLY A 46 -0.41 -7.88 -0.14
CA GLY A 46 -0.80 -7.26 1.11
C GLY A 46 0.29 -6.39 1.76
N GLN A 47 1.52 -6.39 1.25
CA GLN A 47 2.57 -5.48 1.70
C GLN A 47 2.30 -4.07 1.17
N ASN A 48 2.65 -3.06 1.96
CA ASN A 48 2.57 -1.66 1.57
C ASN A 48 3.77 -1.28 0.68
N LEU A 49 3.55 -0.45 -0.32
CA LEU A 49 4.58 -0.03 -1.27
C LEU A 49 5.76 0.70 -0.59
N LEU A 50 5.48 1.54 0.41
CA LEU A 50 6.51 2.21 1.20
C LEU A 50 7.37 1.20 1.98
N ASP A 51 6.73 0.20 2.63
CA ASP A 51 7.44 -0.85 3.37
C ASP A 51 8.28 -1.72 2.44
N LEU A 52 7.79 -1.98 1.21
CA LEU A 52 8.57 -2.66 0.20
C LEU A 52 9.83 -1.87 -0.16
N ALA A 53 9.69 -0.58 -0.48
CA ALA A 53 10.83 0.27 -0.83
C ALA A 53 11.89 0.28 0.28
N ARG A 54 11.45 0.50 1.53
CA ARG A 54 12.35 0.53 2.70
C ARG A 54 13.04 -0.80 2.97
N SER A 55 12.34 -1.92 2.83
CA SER A 55 12.93 -3.24 3.06
C SER A 55 14.04 -3.59 2.08
N HIS A 56 14.08 -2.91 0.93
CA HIS A 56 15.10 -3.06 -0.10
C HIS A 56 16.09 -1.89 -0.15
N GLY A 57 16.04 -0.98 0.81
CA GLY A 57 16.97 0.16 0.90
C GLY A 57 16.82 1.19 -0.22
N LEU A 58 15.60 1.27 -0.80
CA LEU A 58 15.28 2.29 -1.79
C LEU A 58 14.99 3.62 -1.08
N ASP A 59 15.36 4.71 -1.71
CA ASP A 59 15.20 6.07 -1.17
C ASP A 59 13.74 6.53 -1.29
N MET A 60 12.89 5.99 -0.43
CA MET A 60 11.51 6.41 -0.26
C MET A 60 11.27 6.66 1.22
N GLU A 61 11.15 7.91 1.58
CA GLU A 61 10.87 8.32 2.94
C GLU A 61 9.36 8.21 3.25
N GLY A 62 8.99 8.32 4.51
CA GLY A 62 7.59 8.26 4.93
C GLY A 62 7.46 8.31 6.44
N ALA A 63 7.67 9.49 7.01
CA ALA A 63 7.71 9.68 8.46
C ALA A 63 6.43 9.23 9.19
N CYS A 64 5.25 9.40 8.56
CA CYS A 64 3.96 9.05 9.17
C CYS A 64 3.56 7.57 9.01
N ASN A 65 4.29 6.76 8.23
CA ASN A 65 3.96 5.35 7.96
C ASN A 65 2.49 5.10 7.54
N GLY A 66 1.87 6.08 6.87
CA GLY A 66 0.48 5.98 6.42
C GLY A 66 -0.57 6.31 7.47
N GLY A 67 -0.16 6.78 8.65
CA GLY A 67 -1.07 7.22 9.71
C GLY A 67 -1.71 6.12 10.53
N GLY A 68 -1.27 4.87 10.39
CA GLY A 68 -1.82 3.73 11.14
C GLY A 68 -0.74 3.01 11.95
N GLY A 69 -0.26 3.57 13.03
CA GLY A 69 0.81 2.96 13.82
C GLY A 69 0.46 2.71 15.29
N VAL A 70 1.48 2.37 16.04
CA VAL A 70 1.40 2.19 17.50
C VAL A 70 0.84 3.44 18.19
N VAL A 71 1.09 4.63 17.61
CA VAL A 71 0.59 5.92 18.13
C VAL A 71 -0.93 6.01 18.02
N GLU A 72 -1.53 5.51 16.93
CA GLU A 72 -2.98 5.49 16.75
C GLU A 72 -3.67 4.60 17.80
N ARG A 73 -3.07 3.44 18.13
CA ARG A 73 -3.59 2.56 19.18
C ARG A 73 -3.52 3.20 20.57
N LEU A 74 -2.41 3.88 20.87
CA LEU A 74 -2.26 4.62 22.12
C LEU A 74 -3.22 5.81 22.20
N ALA A 75 -3.49 6.48 21.09
CA ALA A 75 -4.43 7.58 21.01
C ALA A 75 -5.89 7.13 21.28
N LYS A 76 -6.29 6.00 20.72
CA LYS A 76 -7.63 5.42 20.96
C LYS A 76 -7.84 4.97 22.41
N ASP A 77 -6.78 4.52 23.08
CA ASP A 77 -6.85 4.05 24.46
C ASP A 77 -6.88 5.19 25.51
N THR A 78 -6.41 6.39 25.15
CA THR A 78 -6.26 7.51 26.09
C THR A 78 -7.41 8.53 26.05
N TYR A 79 -8.38 8.39 25.15
CA TYR A 79 -9.51 9.31 25.01
C TYR A 79 -9.11 10.79 24.97
N ASP A 80 -8.04 11.10 24.24
CA ASP A 80 -7.57 12.46 24.06
C ASP A 80 -8.09 13.02 22.74
N PRO A 81 -9.04 13.98 22.74
CA PRO A 81 -9.61 14.55 21.53
C PRO A 81 -8.59 15.25 20.62
N TRP A 82 -7.41 15.57 21.10
CA TRP A 82 -6.33 16.16 20.33
C TRP A 82 -5.63 15.15 19.41
N ASN A 83 -5.75 13.85 19.67
CA ASN A 83 -5.06 12.83 18.93
C ASN A 83 -5.78 12.45 17.61
N GLU A 84 -7.09 12.63 17.52
CA GLU A 84 -7.84 12.32 16.30
C GLU A 84 -7.54 13.32 15.17
N ASP A 85 -7.36 14.60 15.48
CA ASP A 85 -7.08 15.63 14.47
C ASP A 85 -5.61 15.67 14.05
N LEU A 86 -4.68 15.36 14.96
CA LEU A 86 -3.25 15.38 14.68
C LEU A 86 -2.73 14.05 14.10
N PHE A 87 -3.27 12.93 14.57
CA PHE A 87 -2.82 11.59 14.22
C PHE A 87 -3.91 10.73 13.58
N GLY A 88 -5.02 11.36 13.16
CA GLY A 88 -6.19 10.67 12.60
C GLY A 88 -5.86 9.66 11.51
N GLU A 89 -6.80 8.78 11.20
CA GLU A 89 -6.65 7.73 10.20
C GLU A 89 -6.16 8.29 8.86
N GLY A 90 -5.21 7.60 8.24
CA GLY A 90 -4.65 7.94 6.95
C GLY A 90 -3.36 8.77 7.02
N PRO A 91 -2.83 9.16 5.85
CA PRO A 91 -1.53 9.80 5.75
C PRO A 91 -1.54 11.20 6.37
N SER A 92 -0.40 11.60 6.96
CA SER A 92 -0.18 12.94 7.52
C SER A 92 1.10 13.61 7.00
N CYS A 93 1.83 12.97 6.09
CA CYS A 93 2.96 13.54 5.38
C CYS A 93 2.94 13.15 3.90
N CYS A 94 3.77 13.79 3.08
CA CYS A 94 3.90 13.50 1.64
C CYS A 94 5.27 12.93 1.26
N SER A 95 6.13 12.57 2.22
CA SER A 95 7.50 12.11 1.95
C SER A 95 7.57 10.81 1.15
N CYS A 96 6.49 10.02 1.10
CA CYS A 96 6.41 8.81 0.27
C CYS A 96 5.72 9.05 -1.08
N HIS A 97 5.79 10.26 -1.60
CA HIS A 97 5.24 10.59 -2.91
C HIS A 97 5.90 9.76 -4.01
N ALA A 98 5.07 9.21 -4.89
CA ALA A 98 5.49 8.43 -6.02
C ALA A 98 4.54 8.63 -7.20
N ASN A 99 5.05 8.51 -8.41
CA ASN A 99 4.27 8.53 -9.62
C ASN A 99 4.11 7.09 -10.14
N ILE A 100 2.87 6.65 -10.25
CA ILE A 100 2.54 5.31 -10.73
C ILE A 100 2.39 5.38 -12.25
N ALA A 101 2.95 4.43 -12.99
CA ALA A 101 2.76 4.36 -14.43
C ALA A 101 1.26 4.21 -14.75
N SER A 102 0.79 4.96 -15.75
CA SER A 102 -0.65 5.15 -16.03
C SER A 102 -1.42 3.86 -16.26
N GLU A 103 -0.76 2.83 -16.78
CA GLU A 103 -1.33 1.49 -17.04
C GLU A 103 -1.73 0.74 -15.76
N TRP A 104 -1.24 1.20 -14.60
CA TRP A 104 -1.48 0.57 -13.29
C TRP A 104 -2.50 1.32 -12.43
N LEU A 105 -2.89 2.54 -12.83
CA LEU A 105 -3.79 3.38 -12.02
C LEU A 105 -5.16 2.74 -11.82
N ASP A 106 -5.68 2.06 -12.82
CA ASP A 106 -6.99 1.39 -12.73
C ASP A 106 -6.98 0.14 -11.84
N LYS A 107 -5.78 -0.38 -11.51
CA LYS A 107 -5.59 -1.58 -10.69
C LYS A 107 -5.39 -1.25 -9.21
N ILE A 108 -5.16 0.00 -8.87
CA ILE A 108 -5.02 0.46 -7.49
C ILE A 108 -6.27 1.24 -7.05
N PRO A 109 -6.61 1.22 -5.76
CA PRO A 109 -7.72 2.01 -5.25
C PRO A 109 -7.53 3.50 -5.53
N SER A 110 -8.63 4.21 -5.79
CA SER A 110 -8.60 5.67 -5.92
C SER A 110 -8.02 6.31 -4.66
N PRO A 111 -7.29 7.44 -4.78
CA PRO A 111 -6.75 8.13 -3.61
C PRO A 111 -7.87 8.58 -2.68
N SER A 112 -7.61 8.50 -1.38
CA SER A 112 -8.53 9.02 -0.38
C SER A 112 -8.60 10.55 -0.44
N THR A 113 -9.66 11.14 0.11
CA THR A 113 -9.79 12.60 0.20
C THR A 113 -8.60 13.21 0.94
N LYS A 114 -8.14 12.56 2.01
CA LYS A 114 -7.00 13.01 2.80
C LYS A 114 -5.68 12.94 2.01
N GLU A 115 -5.45 11.85 1.28
CA GLU A 115 -4.30 11.71 0.37
C GLU A 115 -4.31 12.83 -0.69
N THR A 116 -5.47 13.07 -1.31
CA THR A 116 -5.62 14.11 -2.33
C THR A 116 -5.37 15.50 -1.77
N SER A 117 -5.90 15.83 -0.59
CA SER A 117 -5.67 17.11 0.08
C SER A 117 -4.19 17.34 0.36
N LEU A 118 -3.52 16.36 0.96
CA LEU A 118 -2.09 16.44 1.27
C LEU A 118 -1.23 16.65 0.02
N LEU A 119 -1.48 15.88 -1.04
CA LEU A 119 -0.78 16.04 -2.31
C LEU A 119 -1.03 17.41 -2.93
N THR A 120 -2.23 17.98 -2.74
CA THR A 120 -2.60 19.30 -3.26
C THR A 120 -1.95 20.43 -2.47
N GLU A 121 -1.81 20.27 -1.17
CA GLU A 121 -1.24 21.29 -0.26
C GLU A 121 0.28 21.37 -0.36
N VAL A 122 0.95 20.21 -0.56
CA VAL A 122 2.41 20.14 -0.51
C VAL A 122 3.05 20.31 -1.89
N PHE A 123 2.41 19.79 -2.94
CA PHE A 123 2.96 19.84 -4.29
C PHE A 123 2.22 20.82 -5.17
N GLU A 124 2.96 21.71 -5.83
CA GLU A 124 2.42 22.56 -6.89
C GLU A 124 1.94 21.70 -8.06
N SER A 125 1.06 22.27 -8.88
CA SER A 125 0.45 21.60 -10.04
C SER A 125 1.49 20.99 -11.00
N ASP A 126 2.66 21.60 -11.11
CA ASP A 126 3.72 21.21 -12.04
C ASP A 126 4.48 19.94 -11.56
N PHE A 127 4.48 19.70 -10.25
CA PHE A 127 5.10 18.50 -9.64
C PHE A 127 4.10 17.38 -9.37
N ARG A 128 2.81 17.68 -9.38
CA ARG A 128 1.75 16.73 -9.15
C ARG A 128 1.09 16.32 -10.45
N GLY A 129 1.38 15.11 -10.91
CA GLY A 129 0.68 14.46 -12.02
C GLY A 129 -0.65 13.84 -11.61
N ALA A 130 -1.49 13.50 -12.60
CA ALA A 130 -2.70 12.70 -12.35
C ALA A 130 -2.40 11.29 -11.79
N ASN A 131 -1.15 10.87 -11.88
CA ASN A 131 -0.63 9.58 -11.43
C ASN A 131 0.16 9.68 -10.10
N SER A 132 0.15 10.84 -9.46
CA SER A 132 0.77 11.03 -8.14
C SER A 132 0.01 10.33 -7.05
N ARG A 133 0.70 9.52 -6.25
CA ARG A 133 0.15 8.76 -5.14
C ARG A 133 1.10 8.76 -3.95
N LEU A 134 0.58 8.46 -2.78
CA LEU A 134 1.40 8.20 -1.60
C LEU A 134 1.67 6.71 -1.48
N GLY A 135 2.95 6.31 -1.48
CA GLY A 135 3.37 4.91 -1.40
C GLY A 135 2.80 4.17 -0.18
N CYS A 136 2.64 4.87 0.94
CA CYS A 136 2.03 4.30 2.15
C CYS A 136 0.54 3.95 2.01
N GLN A 137 -0.16 4.42 0.98
CA GLN A 137 -1.58 4.14 0.73
C GLN A 137 -1.80 3.04 -0.31
N ILE A 138 -0.73 2.51 -0.91
CA ILE A 138 -0.81 1.47 -1.94
C ILE A 138 -0.44 0.13 -1.32
N GLN A 139 -1.39 -0.79 -1.28
CA GLN A 139 -1.15 -2.19 -0.92
C GLN A 139 -0.94 -3.02 -2.18
N LEU A 140 0.06 -3.88 -2.16
CA LEU A 140 0.37 -4.76 -3.28
C LEU A 140 -0.70 -5.86 -3.40
N THR A 141 -1.21 -6.02 -4.60
CA THR A 141 -2.10 -7.12 -4.99
C THR A 141 -1.45 -7.94 -6.08
N ALA A 142 -1.91 -9.15 -6.32
CA ALA A 142 -1.38 -10.01 -7.38
C ALA A 142 -1.46 -9.35 -8.77
N ASP A 143 -2.46 -8.48 -9.00
CA ASP A 143 -2.66 -7.76 -10.26
C ASP A 143 -1.61 -6.67 -10.52
N LEU A 144 -0.79 -6.35 -9.51
CA LEU A 144 0.28 -5.34 -9.59
C LEU A 144 1.65 -5.93 -9.92
N ASP A 145 1.73 -7.21 -10.29
CA ASP A 145 2.99 -7.82 -10.70
C ASP A 145 3.55 -7.13 -11.95
N GLY A 146 4.79 -6.65 -11.84
CA GLY A 146 5.45 -5.85 -12.88
C GLY A 146 5.19 -4.34 -12.80
N MET A 147 4.51 -3.85 -11.77
CA MET A 147 4.20 -2.43 -11.59
C MET A 147 5.46 -1.56 -11.65
N ILE A 148 5.34 -0.42 -12.34
CA ILE A 148 6.41 0.58 -12.44
C ILE A 148 6.04 1.81 -11.62
N VAL A 149 6.97 2.20 -10.75
CA VAL A 149 6.82 3.31 -9.81
C VAL A 149 8.01 4.25 -9.97
N SER A 150 7.76 5.51 -10.27
CA SER A 150 8.81 6.54 -10.25
C SER A 150 8.81 7.25 -8.91
N VAL A 151 9.98 7.29 -8.28
CA VAL A 151 10.22 8.06 -7.06
C VAL A 151 10.89 9.35 -7.49
N PRO A 152 10.18 10.49 -7.47
CA PRO A 152 10.77 11.78 -7.81
C PRO A 152 11.78 12.18 -6.74
N ASP A 153 12.72 13.04 -7.11
CA ASP A 153 13.48 13.81 -6.12
C ASP A 153 12.48 14.57 -5.24
N GLY A 154 12.68 14.54 -3.94
CA GLY A 154 11.70 15.09 -2.99
C GLY A 154 11.29 16.52 -3.31
N PRO A 155 10.26 17.07 -2.68
CA PRO A 155 9.93 18.47 -2.85
C PRO A 155 11.18 19.29 -2.55
N PRO A 156 11.49 20.29 -3.35
CA PRO A 156 12.65 21.14 -3.09
C PRO A 156 12.51 21.68 -1.66
N THR A 157 13.33 21.16 -0.77
CA THR A 157 13.41 21.63 0.62
C THR A 157 14.24 22.90 0.67
N ASP A 158 13.87 23.90 -0.10
CA ASP A 158 14.34 25.24 0.07
C ASP A 158 13.66 25.84 1.31
N ILE A 159 14.00 25.27 2.45
CA ILE A 159 13.84 25.96 3.72
C ILE A 159 15.11 26.78 3.90
N PRO A 160 15.05 28.10 3.75
CA PRO A 160 16.19 28.97 4.01
C PRO A 160 16.62 28.94 5.47
#